data_bd009f5597adf6a109fa7e10db986df6
#
_entry.id   bd009f5597adf6a109fa7e10db986df6
#
_cell.length_a   1.000
_cell.length_b   1.000
_cell.length_c   1.000
_cell.angle_alpha   90.00
_cell.angle_beta   90.00
_cell.angle_gamma   90.00
#
_symmetry.space_group_name_H-M   'P 1'
#
loop_
_entity.id
_entity.type
_entity.pdbx_description
1 polymer ?
#
loop_
_entity_poly.entity_id
_entity_poly.type
_entity_poly.pdbx_seq_one_letter_code
_entity_poly.pdbx_strand_id
1 'polypeptide(L)'
;PLATGRLAHGWLVGIGQGSAAHWRAAGAALARAGLERANSGVVQVHLPPGTTAAQAASLALGCVVGSHRYRVTSSAGEDLPPMSTVALIAPPGDGAGPVAKAVARAQVLGRATGLARDLANTPSGDKDPAWLAGTAARLANSVPGLRATVRDERWLAEHGFGGVLAVGGGSARPPRLLELAWDPPGGSPAAEHLVLVGKGITFDTGGISIKPAENMHLMRTDMSGGAAVIATLLAVGQLRLPLRVTGLVPCAENHVSGAAYRPGDVVRQVNGTTTEVTNTDAEGRLVLADALAHAVRTLKPTTLVDVATLTGAMKVSLGLRTGGLFATDRELADRIQAAGEAAGELWWPMP
;
A
#
# COMPACT_ATOMS: atom_id res chain seq x y z
N PRO A 1 14.50 9.98 -38.20
CA PRO A 1 15.33 11.16 -38.20
C PRO A 1 15.56 11.55 -36.74
N LEU A 2 16.79 11.35 -36.25
CA LEU A 2 17.22 11.88 -34.97
C LEU A 2 17.15 13.39 -35.09
N ALA A 3 16.29 14.03 -34.29
CA ALA A 3 16.36 15.47 -34.17
C ALA A 3 17.79 15.81 -33.72
N THR A 4 18.45 16.68 -34.49
CA THR A 4 19.82 17.15 -34.26
C THR A 4 19.88 18.12 -33.07
N GLY A 5 19.35 17.73 -31.94
CA GLY A 5 19.60 18.39 -30.65
C GLY A 5 20.89 17.86 -30.09
N ARG A 6 21.81 18.72 -29.72
CA ARG A 6 23.04 18.34 -29.02
C ARG A 6 22.60 17.60 -27.73
N LEU A 7 22.95 16.30 -27.62
CA LEU A 7 22.87 15.56 -26.37
C LEU A 7 23.81 16.24 -25.37
N ALA A 8 23.26 16.91 -24.38
CA ALA A 8 24.07 17.58 -23.36
C ALA A 8 24.85 16.57 -22.49
N HIS A 9 24.28 15.40 -22.25
CA HIS A 9 24.88 14.31 -21.47
C HIS A 9 24.34 12.95 -21.92
N GLY A 10 25.19 11.93 -21.89
CA GLY A 10 24.82 10.53 -22.08
C GLY A 10 25.26 9.71 -20.88
N TRP A 11 24.41 8.77 -20.45
CA TRP A 11 24.71 7.84 -19.37
C TRP A 11 24.70 6.41 -19.89
N LEU A 12 25.66 5.62 -19.43
CA LEU A 12 25.60 4.17 -19.51
C LEU A 12 25.13 3.64 -18.15
N VAL A 13 24.05 2.86 -18.17
CA VAL A 13 23.47 2.29 -16.96
C VAL A 13 23.60 0.78 -17.00
N GLY A 14 24.35 0.24 -16.04
CA GLY A 14 24.52 -1.21 -15.91
C GLY A 14 23.21 -1.89 -15.46
N ILE A 15 22.89 -3.00 -16.10
CA ILE A 15 21.72 -3.85 -15.78
C ILE A 15 22.12 -5.18 -15.11
N GLY A 16 23.33 -5.26 -14.61
CA GLY A 16 23.87 -6.46 -13.95
C GLY A 16 23.66 -7.73 -14.79
N GLN A 17 23.10 -8.77 -14.19
CA GLN A 17 22.76 -10.03 -14.86
C GLN A 17 21.41 -9.99 -15.60
N GLY A 18 20.76 -8.83 -15.70
CA GLY A 18 19.50 -8.67 -16.43
C GLY A 18 18.25 -9.23 -15.74
N SER A 19 18.30 -9.53 -14.44
CA SER A 19 17.11 -9.95 -13.68
C SER A 19 16.11 -8.78 -13.55
N ALA A 20 14.84 -9.08 -13.23
CA ALA A 20 13.81 -8.07 -12.99
C ALA A 20 14.24 -7.06 -11.90
N ALA A 21 14.90 -7.52 -10.85
CA ALA A 21 15.46 -6.68 -9.79
C ALA A 21 16.54 -5.72 -10.32
N HIS A 22 17.43 -6.21 -11.18
CA HIS A 22 18.49 -5.39 -11.80
C HIS A 22 17.91 -4.32 -12.72
N TRP A 23 16.91 -4.65 -13.52
CA TRP A 23 16.20 -3.68 -14.36
C TRP A 23 15.45 -2.63 -13.52
N ARG A 24 14.80 -3.01 -12.42
CA ARG A 24 14.19 -2.06 -11.49
C ARG A 24 15.23 -1.14 -10.85
N ALA A 25 16.37 -1.69 -10.42
CA ALA A 25 17.46 -0.91 -9.84
C ALA A 25 18.04 0.10 -10.85
N ALA A 26 18.23 -0.33 -12.11
CA ALA A 26 18.65 0.55 -13.19
C ALA A 26 17.67 1.70 -13.44
N GLY A 27 16.37 1.41 -13.50
CA GLY A 27 15.32 2.42 -13.61
C GLY A 27 15.34 3.43 -12.48
N ALA A 28 15.49 2.96 -11.23
CA ALA A 28 15.57 3.83 -10.06
C ALA A 28 16.87 4.70 -10.07
N ALA A 29 17.99 4.16 -10.54
CA ALA A 29 19.23 4.91 -10.69
C ALA A 29 19.10 6.01 -11.75
N LEU A 30 18.49 5.69 -12.92
CA LEU A 30 18.19 6.65 -13.98
C LEU A 30 17.30 7.79 -13.49
N ALA A 31 16.24 7.46 -12.75
CA ALA A 31 15.32 8.46 -12.21
C ALA A 31 16.03 9.42 -11.24
N ARG A 32 16.86 8.90 -10.35
CA ARG A 32 17.64 9.75 -9.41
C ARG A 32 18.66 10.62 -10.14
N ALA A 33 19.43 10.05 -11.07
CA ALA A 33 20.41 10.81 -11.85
C ALA A 33 19.75 11.88 -12.71
N GLY A 34 18.57 11.60 -13.29
CA GLY A 34 17.78 12.57 -14.04
C GLY A 34 17.29 13.72 -13.16
N LEU A 35 16.80 13.42 -11.93
CA LEU A 35 16.35 14.44 -10.98
C LEU A 35 17.47 15.37 -10.50
N GLU A 36 18.71 14.88 -10.41
CA GLU A 36 19.85 15.67 -9.95
C GLU A 36 20.40 16.60 -11.05
N ARG A 37 20.20 16.28 -12.31
CA ARG A 37 20.89 16.93 -13.44
C ARG A 37 19.99 17.54 -14.49
N ALA A 38 18.69 17.22 -14.51
CA ALA A 38 17.78 17.71 -15.55
C ALA A 38 17.14 19.04 -15.12
N ASN A 39 17.63 20.13 -15.66
CA ASN A 39 16.85 21.35 -15.78
C ASN A 39 15.71 21.10 -16.77
N SER A 40 14.58 20.54 -16.32
CA SER A 40 13.33 20.37 -17.09
C SER A 40 13.47 19.71 -18.47
N GLY A 41 14.01 18.51 -18.57
CA GLY A 41 14.20 17.83 -19.85
C GLY A 41 13.56 16.45 -19.94
N VAL A 42 13.47 15.93 -21.16
CA VAL A 42 13.11 14.53 -21.45
C VAL A 42 14.37 13.68 -21.38
N VAL A 43 14.38 12.66 -20.52
CA VAL A 43 15.44 11.63 -20.51
C VAL A 43 15.01 10.53 -21.48
N GLN A 44 15.75 10.37 -22.58
CA GLN A 44 15.55 9.27 -23.53
C GLN A 44 16.37 8.06 -23.09
N VAL A 45 15.72 6.92 -22.94
CA VAL A 45 16.34 5.66 -22.59
C VAL A 45 16.22 4.70 -23.77
N HIS A 46 17.32 4.47 -24.46
CA HIS A 46 17.40 3.51 -25.56
C HIS A 46 17.53 2.11 -24.99
N LEU A 47 16.51 1.27 -25.22
CA LEU A 47 16.51 -0.11 -24.78
C LEU A 47 17.42 -0.96 -25.69
N PRO A 48 18.28 -1.84 -25.14
CA PRO A 48 19.08 -2.74 -25.96
C PRO A 48 18.23 -3.65 -26.88
N PRO A 49 18.76 -4.07 -28.02
CA PRO A 49 18.14 -5.12 -28.83
C PRO A 49 17.86 -6.37 -28.00
N GLY A 50 16.69 -6.99 -28.20
CA GLY A 50 16.28 -8.17 -27.45
C GLY A 50 15.68 -7.88 -26.05
N THR A 51 15.53 -6.60 -25.65
CA THR A 51 14.85 -6.26 -24.40
C THR A 51 13.40 -6.75 -24.43
N THR A 52 13.03 -7.59 -23.47
CA THR A 52 11.67 -8.12 -23.33
C THR A 52 10.71 -7.08 -22.76
N ALA A 53 9.41 -7.27 -22.97
CA ALA A 53 8.37 -6.41 -22.38
C ALA A 53 8.44 -6.43 -20.83
N ALA A 54 8.77 -7.55 -20.22
CA ALA A 54 8.92 -7.68 -18.76
C ALA A 54 10.12 -6.87 -18.22
N GLN A 55 11.23 -6.85 -18.95
CA GLN A 55 12.41 -6.06 -18.62
C GLN A 55 12.13 -4.55 -18.73
N ALA A 56 11.49 -4.13 -19.83
CA ALA A 56 11.07 -2.74 -20.01
C ALA A 56 10.08 -2.29 -18.92
N ALA A 57 9.12 -3.13 -18.55
CA ALA A 57 8.19 -2.87 -17.44
C ALA A 57 8.92 -2.74 -16.10
N SER A 58 9.91 -3.62 -15.83
CA SER A 58 10.72 -3.55 -14.62
C SER A 58 11.54 -2.25 -14.54
N LEU A 59 12.12 -1.81 -15.65
CA LEU A 59 12.81 -0.52 -15.75
C LEU A 59 11.85 0.64 -15.46
N ALA A 60 10.70 0.65 -16.13
CA ALA A 60 9.68 1.69 -15.95
C ALA A 60 9.18 1.77 -14.50
N LEU A 61 8.89 0.62 -13.88
CA LEU A 61 8.53 0.55 -12.47
C LEU A 61 9.63 1.16 -11.60
N GLY A 62 10.89 0.81 -11.87
CA GLY A 62 12.05 1.37 -11.18
C GLY A 62 12.14 2.89 -11.32
N CYS A 63 11.88 3.44 -12.53
CA CYS A 63 11.86 4.88 -12.74
C CYS A 63 10.77 5.56 -11.88
N VAL A 64 9.53 5.06 -11.90
CA VAL A 64 8.42 5.65 -11.14
C VAL A 64 8.66 5.60 -9.64
N VAL A 65 9.08 4.43 -9.12
CA VAL A 65 9.32 4.26 -7.68
C VAL A 65 10.58 5.00 -7.22
N GLY A 66 11.60 5.08 -8.07
CA GLY A 66 12.87 5.74 -7.79
C GLY A 66 12.81 7.27 -7.83
N SER A 67 11.84 7.83 -8.59
CA SER A 67 11.59 9.28 -8.64
C SER A 67 10.68 9.78 -7.52
N HIS A 68 10.06 8.87 -6.77
CA HIS A 68 9.10 9.25 -5.73
C HIS A 68 9.78 10.07 -4.63
N ARG A 69 9.17 11.21 -4.28
CA ARG A 69 9.58 12.10 -3.19
C ARG A 69 8.33 12.54 -2.42
N TYR A 70 8.41 12.49 -1.12
CA TYR A 70 7.40 13.04 -0.22
C TYR A 70 7.95 14.26 0.51
N ARG A 71 7.21 15.35 0.53
CA ARG A 71 7.56 16.59 1.24
C ARG A 71 6.41 17.07 2.09
N VAL A 72 6.70 17.58 3.27
CA VAL A 72 5.72 18.15 4.23
C VAL A 72 5.91 19.65 4.40
N THR A 73 7.00 20.22 3.88
CA THR A 73 7.34 21.64 4.06
C THR A 73 6.75 22.51 2.96
N SER A 74 6.22 23.68 3.34
CA SER A 74 5.81 24.75 2.43
C SER A 74 6.99 25.66 2.04
N SER A 75 8.16 25.55 2.69
CA SER A 75 9.33 26.32 2.27
C SER A 75 9.71 25.84 0.87
N ALA A 76 9.75 26.80 -0.06
CA ALA A 76 10.39 26.63 -1.36
C ALA A 76 11.89 26.38 -1.11
N GLY A 77 12.24 25.14 -0.75
CA GLY A 77 13.62 24.67 -0.93
C GLY A 77 13.90 24.71 -2.41
N GLU A 78 15.16 24.73 -2.80
CA GLU A 78 15.54 24.60 -4.21
C GLU A 78 14.69 23.49 -4.84
N ASP A 79 13.65 23.87 -5.56
CA ASP A 79 12.81 22.96 -6.30
C ASP A 79 13.70 22.39 -7.40
N LEU A 80 14.26 21.20 -7.13
CA LEU A 80 14.80 20.42 -8.21
C LEU A 80 13.63 20.24 -9.18
N PRO A 81 13.75 20.75 -10.40
CA PRO A 81 12.67 20.66 -11.38
C PRO A 81 12.27 19.19 -11.48
N PRO A 82 10.97 18.88 -11.50
CA PRO A 82 10.55 17.51 -11.67
C PRO A 82 11.15 16.99 -12.98
N MET A 83 11.76 15.81 -12.94
CA MET A 83 12.09 15.09 -14.17
C MET A 83 10.77 14.88 -14.92
N SER A 84 10.55 15.67 -15.95
CA SER A 84 9.24 15.79 -16.58
C SER A 84 8.85 14.52 -17.33
N THR A 85 9.80 13.81 -17.93
CA THR A 85 9.50 12.63 -18.76
C THR A 85 10.70 11.70 -18.90
N VAL A 86 10.47 10.40 -18.74
CA VAL A 86 11.38 9.34 -19.19
C VAL A 86 10.74 8.68 -20.41
N ALA A 87 11.34 8.86 -21.57
CA ALA A 87 10.92 8.23 -22.80
C ALA A 87 11.70 6.94 -23.04
N LEU A 88 11.03 5.80 -23.00
CA LEU A 88 11.65 4.52 -23.36
C LEU A 88 11.57 4.34 -24.86
N ILE A 89 12.71 4.26 -25.51
CA ILE A 89 12.84 4.06 -26.95
C ILE A 89 13.08 2.57 -27.20
N ALA A 90 12.05 1.89 -27.68
CA ALA A 90 12.16 0.48 -28.07
C ALA A 90 12.92 0.34 -29.40
N PRO A 91 13.68 -0.76 -29.60
CA PRO A 91 14.26 -1.08 -30.91
C PRO A 91 13.17 -1.17 -31.98
N PRO A 92 13.48 -0.86 -33.26
CA PRO A 92 12.53 -1.04 -34.35
C PRO A 92 12.06 -2.49 -34.47
N GLY A 93 10.77 -2.71 -34.71
CA GLY A 93 10.17 -4.05 -34.90
C GLY A 93 8.82 -4.20 -34.19
N ASP A 94 8.24 -5.41 -34.26
CA ASP A 94 6.89 -5.74 -33.76
C ASP A 94 6.77 -5.74 -32.22
N GLY A 95 7.87 -5.54 -31.50
CA GLY A 95 7.91 -5.55 -30.04
C GLY A 95 7.36 -4.29 -29.35
N ALA A 96 7.10 -3.20 -30.07
CA ALA A 96 6.70 -1.92 -29.48
C ALA A 96 5.34 -1.98 -28.75
N GLY A 97 4.36 -2.66 -29.31
CA GLY A 97 3.02 -2.81 -28.71
C GLY A 97 3.03 -3.55 -27.37
N PRO A 98 3.58 -4.76 -27.29
CA PRO A 98 3.75 -5.50 -26.03
C PRO A 98 4.54 -4.71 -24.97
N VAL A 99 5.62 -4.03 -25.36
CA VAL A 99 6.42 -3.18 -24.47
C VAL A 99 5.56 -2.03 -23.92
N ALA A 100 4.83 -1.31 -24.76
CA ALA A 100 3.98 -0.20 -24.34
C ALA A 100 2.90 -0.64 -23.34
N LYS A 101 2.25 -1.79 -23.58
CA LYS A 101 1.25 -2.37 -22.67
C LYS A 101 1.86 -2.74 -21.31
N ALA A 102 3.04 -3.37 -21.31
CA ALA A 102 3.72 -3.78 -20.10
C ALA A 102 4.21 -2.55 -19.28
N VAL A 103 4.71 -1.52 -19.95
CA VAL A 103 5.11 -0.25 -19.33
C VAL A 103 3.90 0.48 -18.74
N ALA A 104 2.77 0.55 -19.44
CA ALA A 104 1.55 1.16 -18.91
C ALA A 104 1.07 0.45 -17.61
N ARG A 105 1.12 -0.89 -17.57
CA ARG A 105 0.85 -1.66 -16.36
C ARG A 105 1.83 -1.32 -15.23
N ALA A 106 3.13 -1.26 -15.53
CA ALA A 106 4.17 -0.92 -14.56
C ALA A 106 3.98 0.49 -13.98
N GLN A 107 3.52 1.44 -14.79
CA GLN A 107 3.19 2.80 -14.33
C GLN A 107 2.02 2.80 -13.33
N VAL A 108 0.99 1.99 -13.54
CA VAL A 108 -0.12 1.86 -12.56
C VAL A 108 0.42 1.32 -11.23
N LEU A 109 1.22 0.25 -11.26
CA LEU A 109 1.83 -0.33 -10.06
C LEU A 109 2.76 0.65 -9.34
N GLY A 110 3.58 1.39 -10.11
CA GLY A 110 4.49 2.39 -9.56
C GLY A 110 3.74 3.55 -8.88
N ARG A 111 2.67 4.05 -9.49
CA ARG A 111 1.81 5.09 -8.87
C ARG A 111 1.10 4.57 -7.63
N ALA A 112 0.61 3.33 -7.63
CA ALA A 112 0.01 2.71 -6.46
C ALA A 112 1.02 2.61 -5.30
N THR A 113 2.26 2.19 -5.58
CA THR A 113 3.35 2.17 -4.59
C THR A 113 3.65 3.58 -4.06
N GLY A 114 3.69 4.58 -4.94
CA GLY A 114 3.87 5.99 -4.56
C GLY A 114 2.76 6.46 -3.62
N LEU A 115 1.50 6.19 -3.97
CA LEU A 115 0.34 6.53 -3.13
C LEU A 115 0.41 5.89 -1.74
N ALA A 116 0.75 4.59 -1.67
CA ALA A 116 0.88 3.92 -0.37
C ALA A 116 1.95 4.60 0.51
N ARG A 117 3.07 5.04 -0.10
CA ARG A 117 4.12 5.79 0.60
C ARG A 117 3.65 7.18 1.03
N ASP A 118 2.90 7.89 0.19
CA ASP A 118 2.34 9.20 0.53
C ASP A 118 1.38 9.10 1.70
N LEU A 119 0.45 8.14 1.66
CA LEU A 119 -0.46 7.88 2.78
C LEU A 119 0.29 7.55 4.07
N ALA A 120 1.32 6.70 4.01
CA ALA A 120 2.11 6.33 5.18
C ALA A 120 2.91 7.51 5.75
N ASN A 121 3.46 8.38 4.90
CA ASN A 121 4.30 9.50 5.32
C ASN A 121 3.53 10.75 5.73
N THR A 122 2.26 10.88 5.35
CA THR A 122 1.41 12.01 5.77
C THR A 122 1.38 12.11 7.29
N PRO A 123 1.64 13.29 7.88
CA PRO A 123 1.61 13.49 9.33
C PRO A 123 0.25 13.14 9.91
N SER A 124 0.24 12.50 11.08
CA SER A 124 -1.02 12.08 11.75
C SER A 124 -1.84 13.26 12.27
N GLY A 125 -1.24 14.46 12.37
CA GLY A 125 -1.97 15.70 12.59
C GLY A 125 -3.02 15.98 11.50
N ASP A 126 -2.69 15.67 10.26
CA ASP A 126 -3.57 15.80 9.09
C ASP A 126 -4.33 14.51 8.80
N LYS A 127 -3.63 13.37 8.94
CA LYS A 127 -4.15 12.04 8.62
C LYS A 127 -4.82 11.39 9.82
N ASP A 128 -6.03 11.80 10.14
CA ASP A 128 -6.90 11.10 11.08
C ASP A 128 -7.69 9.95 10.41
N PRO A 129 -8.47 9.14 11.16
CA PRO A 129 -9.27 8.07 10.59
C PRO A 129 -10.25 8.54 9.51
N ALA A 130 -10.89 9.70 9.69
CA ALA A 130 -11.83 10.27 8.73
C ALA A 130 -11.11 10.76 7.47
N TRP A 131 -9.96 11.39 7.61
CA TRP A 131 -9.14 11.83 6.48
C TRP A 131 -8.65 10.64 5.64
N LEU A 132 -8.16 9.57 6.27
CA LEU A 132 -7.66 8.38 5.56
C LEU A 132 -8.78 7.71 4.76
N ALA A 133 -9.93 7.45 5.42
CA ALA A 133 -11.08 6.83 4.77
C ALA A 133 -11.67 7.75 3.67
N GLY A 134 -11.83 9.04 3.94
CA GLY A 134 -12.35 10.02 2.99
C GLY A 134 -11.43 10.23 1.79
N THR A 135 -10.11 10.24 1.99
CA THR A 135 -9.14 10.34 0.90
C THR A 135 -9.19 9.12 -0.01
N ALA A 136 -9.25 7.92 0.57
CA ALA A 136 -9.40 6.69 -0.21
C ALA A 136 -10.73 6.68 -1.01
N ALA A 137 -11.83 7.13 -0.41
CA ALA A 137 -13.12 7.22 -1.10
C ALA A 137 -13.08 8.22 -2.27
N ARG A 138 -12.47 9.39 -2.09
CA ARG A 138 -12.29 10.36 -3.20
C ARG A 138 -11.46 9.77 -4.35
N LEU A 139 -10.38 9.07 -4.03
CA LEU A 139 -9.54 8.42 -5.05
C LEU A 139 -10.30 7.30 -5.77
N ALA A 140 -11.09 6.51 -5.04
CA ALA A 140 -11.90 5.44 -5.62
C ALA A 140 -12.95 5.98 -6.62
N ASN A 141 -13.53 7.15 -6.35
CA ASN A 141 -14.49 7.80 -7.24
C ASN A 141 -13.88 8.17 -8.62
N SER A 142 -12.55 8.29 -8.71
CA SER A 142 -11.85 8.53 -9.99
C SER A 142 -11.62 7.24 -10.80
N VAL A 143 -11.93 6.07 -10.25
CA VAL A 143 -11.73 4.76 -10.89
C VAL A 143 -13.10 4.16 -11.24
N PRO A 144 -13.49 4.14 -12.52
CA PRO A 144 -14.80 3.61 -12.93
C PRO A 144 -15.01 2.17 -12.48
N GLY A 145 -16.11 1.92 -11.77
CA GLY A 145 -16.49 0.60 -11.26
C GLY A 145 -15.95 0.25 -9.87
N LEU A 146 -15.03 1.04 -9.32
CA LEU A 146 -14.61 0.89 -7.93
C LEU A 146 -15.58 1.67 -7.02
N ARG A 147 -16.18 0.97 -6.08
CA ARG A 147 -17.10 1.57 -5.11
C ARG A 147 -16.41 1.74 -3.77
N ALA A 148 -16.69 2.85 -3.09
CA ALA A 148 -16.21 3.13 -1.75
C ALA A 148 -17.39 3.36 -0.80
N THR A 149 -17.30 2.77 0.39
CA THR A 149 -18.24 3.01 1.49
C THR A 149 -17.44 3.34 2.74
N VAL A 150 -17.76 4.45 3.40
CA VAL A 150 -17.16 4.84 4.68
C VAL A 150 -18.23 4.74 5.76
N ARG A 151 -17.96 3.94 6.78
CA ARG A 151 -18.84 3.76 7.94
C ARG A 151 -18.26 4.57 9.11
N ASP A 152 -19.14 5.30 9.78
CA ASP A 152 -18.79 6.13 10.94
C ASP A 152 -18.85 5.36 12.26
N GLU A 153 -18.52 6.02 13.34
CA GLU A 153 -18.51 5.45 14.69
C GLU A 153 -19.90 5.03 15.18
N ARG A 154 -20.96 5.66 14.69
CA ARG A 154 -22.35 5.29 15.02
C ARG A 154 -22.71 3.96 14.38
N TRP A 155 -22.42 3.84 13.09
CA TRP A 155 -22.61 2.59 12.38
C TRP A 155 -21.79 1.45 13.00
N LEU A 156 -20.54 1.72 13.40
CA LEU A 156 -19.66 0.75 14.07
C LEU A 156 -20.28 0.27 15.40
N ALA A 157 -20.87 1.18 16.18
CA ALA A 157 -21.55 0.85 17.44
C ALA A 157 -22.81 0.00 17.21
N GLU A 158 -23.63 0.39 16.26
CA GLU A 158 -24.86 -0.34 15.89
C GLU A 158 -24.58 -1.77 15.39
N HIS A 159 -23.39 -1.98 14.78
CA HIS A 159 -23.01 -3.27 14.21
C HIS A 159 -22.03 -4.07 15.08
N GLY A 160 -21.70 -3.57 16.28
CA GLY A 160 -20.93 -4.30 17.28
C GLY A 160 -19.43 -4.40 17.02
N PHE A 161 -18.83 -3.40 16.34
CA PHE A 161 -17.38 -3.32 16.11
C PHE A 161 -16.62 -2.88 17.37
N GLY A 162 -16.70 -3.68 18.41
CA GLY A 162 -16.16 -3.32 19.73
C GLY A 162 -14.66 -3.18 19.77
N GLY A 163 -13.90 -3.93 18.96
CA GLY A 163 -12.45 -3.78 18.84
C GLY A 163 -12.04 -2.43 18.27
N VAL A 164 -12.67 -2.03 17.15
CA VAL A 164 -12.41 -0.73 16.51
C VAL A 164 -12.80 0.43 17.42
N LEU A 165 -13.94 0.31 18.11
CA LEU A 165 -14.45 1.33 19.03
C LEU A 165 -13.60 1.45 20.29
N ALA A 166 -13.13 0.33 20.86
CA ALA A 166 -12.26 0.34 22.03
C ALA A 166 -10.94 1.06 21.73
N VAL A 167 -10.29 0.69 20.61
CA VAL A 167 -9.02 1.31 20.19
C VAL A 167 -9.18 2.79 19.91
N GLY A 168 -10.22 3.16 19.14
CA GLY A 168 -10.48 4.56 18.77
C GLY A 168 -11.09 5.41 19.87
N GLY A 169 -11.58 4.78 20.97
CA GLY A 169 -12.32 5.48 22.03
C GLY A 169 -11.50 6.47 22.87
N GLY A 170 -10.18 6.30 22.87
CA GLY A 170 -9.26 7.22 23.54
C GLY A 170 -8.91 8.48 22.72
N SER A 171 -9.23 8.51 21.44
CA SER A 171 -8.95 9.64 20.57
C SER A 171 -10.14 10.61 20.49
N ALA A 172 -9.84 11.90 20.32
CA ALA A 172 -10.84 12.90 19.93
C ALA A 172 -11.27 12.77 18.46
N ARG A 173 -10.63 11.87 17.69
CA ARG A 173 -10.85 11.63 16.27
C ARG A 173 -11.54 10.26 16.09
N PRO A 174 -12.86 10.25 15.82
CA PRO A 174 -13.63 9.01 15.81
C PRO A 174 -13.16 8.01 14.75
N PRO A 175 -13.21 6.71 15.05
CA PRO A 175 -12.82 5.67 14.11
C PRO A 175 -13.75 5.57 12.91
N ARG A 176 -13.27 4.92 11.85
CA ARG A 176 -13.99 4.64 10.61
C ARG A 176 -13.73 3.21 10.14
N LEU A 177 -14.68 2.65 9.39
CA LEU A 177 -14.41 1.48 8.55
C LEU A 177 -14.55 1.91 7.09
N LEU A 178 -13.47 1.77 6.34
CA LEU A 178 -13.48 1.94 4.90
C LEU A 178 -13.67 0.57 4.23
N GLU A 179 -14.60 0.51 3.28
CA GLU A 179 -14.78 -0.60 2.36
C GLU A 179 -14.60 -0.11 0.92
N LEU A 180 -13.72 -0.76 0.16
CA LEU A 180 -13.52 -0.57 -1.27
C LEU A 180 -13.90 -1.86 -1.99
N ALA A 181 -14.82 -1.80 -2.94
CA ALA A 181 -15.31 -2.98 -3.64
C ALA A 181 -15.15 -2.83 -5.16
N TRP A 182 -14.47 -3.80 -5.76
CA TRP A 182 -14.31 -3.96 -7.19
C TRP A 182 -15.01 -5.24 -7.65
N ASP A 183 -15.98 -5.08 -8.55
CA ASP A 183 -16.61 -6.19 -9.27
C ASP A 183 -16.24 -6.06 -10.76
N PRO A 184 -15.62 -7.08 -11.38
CA PRO A 184 -15.24 -7.01 -12.78
C PRO A 184 -16.49 -6.95 -13.68
N PRO A 185 -16.48 -6.15 -14.75
CA PRO A 185 -17.59 -6.12 -15.70
C PRO A 185 -17.86 -7.52 -16.28
N GLY A 186 -19.13 -7.96 -16.20
CA GLY A 186 -19.54 -9.29 -16.68
C GLY A 186 -19.12 -10.46 -15.77
N GLY A 187 -18.62 -10.17 -14.56
CA GLY A 187 -18.24 -11.21 -13.60
C GLY A 187 -19.44 -12.01 -13.08
N SER A 188 -19.24 -13.31 -12.83
CA SER A 188 -20.24 -14.18 -12.20
C SER A 188 -20.28 -13.96 -10.69
N PRO A 189 -21.45 -13.97 -10.05
CA PRO A 189 -21.56 -13.98 -8.58
C PRO A 189 -20.85 -15.16 -7.89
N ALA A 190 -20.63 -16.25 -8.63
CA ALA A 190 -19.94 -17.46 -8.15
C ALA A 190 -18.41 -17.39 -8.35
N ALA A 191 -17.88 -16.27 -8.87
CA ALA A 191 -16.45 -16.09 -9.05
C ALA A 191 -15.70 -15.99 -7.70
N GLU A 192 -14.42 -16.34 -7.71
CA GLU A 192 -13.52 -16.15 -6.56
C GLU A 192 -13.62 -14.73 -6.01
N HIS A 193 -13.75 -14.60 -4.71
CA HIS A 193 -13.81 -13.33 -4.00
C HIS A 193 -12.60 -13.19 -3.07
N LEU A 194 -11.65 -12.37 -3.46
CA LEU A 194 -10.51 -12.00 -2.63
C LEU A 194 -10.91 -10.84 -1.72
N VAL A 195 -10.77 -11.02 -0.40
CA VAL A 195 -10.89 -9.92 0.55
C VAL A 195 -9.53 -9.61 1.16
N LEU A 196 -9.15 -8.34 1.11
CA LEU A 196 -7.93 -7.80 1.70
C LEU A 196 -8.30 -6.93 2.90
N VAL A 197 -7.71 -7.19 4.06
CA VAL A 197 -7.90 -6.37 5.26
C VAL A 197 -6.60 -5.66 5.57
N GLY A 198 -6.62 -4.33 5.72
CA GLY A 198 -5.42 -3.55 6.01
C GLY A 198 -5.51 -2.85 7.36
N LYS A 199 -4.51 -3.03 8.24
CA LYS A 199 -4.41 -2.25 9.48
C LYS A 199 -4.39 -0.77 9.17
N GLY A 200 -5.34 0.00 9.74
CA GLY A 200 -5.53 1.42 9.47
C GLY A 200 -5.31 2.32 10.70
N ILE A 201 -4.34 2.00 11.56
CA ILE A 201 -4.02 2.81 12.74
C ILE A 201 -3.27 4.07 12.33
N THR A 202 -3.97 5.20 12.33
CA THR A 202 -3.44 6.47 11.80
C THR A 202 -2.35 7.09 12.67
N PHE A 203 -2.38 6.81 13.97
CA PHE A 203 -1.29 7.00 14.91
C PHE A 203 -1.44 6.04 16.10
N ASP A 204 -0.33 5.59 16.64
CA ASP A 204 -0.31 4.66 17.77
C ASP A 204 0.63 5.15 18.88
N THR A 205 0.04 5.60 19.99
CA THR A 205 0.79 5.95 21.20
C THR A 205 1.07 4.73 22.07
N GLY A 206 0.46 3.57 21.77
CA GLY A 206 0.35 2.42 22.66
C GLY A 206 -0.86 2.49 23.60
N GLY A 207 -1.62 3.57 23.60
CA GLY A 207 -2.71 3.79 24.55
C GLY A 207 -2.17 3.96 25.98
N ILE A 208 -2.89 3.41 26.97
CA ILE A 208 -2.46 3.45 28.38
C ILE A 208 -1.14 2.68 28.61
N SER A 209 -0.88 1.62 27.83
CA SER A 209 0.42 0.94 27.76
C SER A 209 1.37 1.72 26.85
N ILE A 210 1.68 2.96 27.26
CA ILE A 210 2.32 3.96 26.40
C ILE A 210 3.70 3.54 25.92
N LYS A 211 3.97 3.77 24.64
CA LYS A 211 5.28 3.52 24.02
C LYS A 211 6.34 4.49 24.56
N PRO A 212 7.63 4.08 24.57
CA PRO A 212 8.72 5.02 24.76
C PRO A 212 8.67 6.15 23.71
N ALA A 213 9.10 7.35 24.10
CA ALA A 213 9.14 8.52 23.20
C ALA A 213 10.03 8.26 21.97
N GLU A 214 11.08 7.45 22.15
CA GLU A 214 11.99 7.07 21.07
C GLU A 214 11.23 6.31 19.97
N ASN A 215 11.35 6.79 18.74
CA ASN A 215 10.70 6.24 17.54
C ASN A 215 9.15 6.29 17.53
N MET A 216 8.48 6.87 18.54
CA MET A 216 7.03 7.01 18.54
C MET A 216 6.54 7.82 17.32
N HIS A 217 7.32 8.81 16.85
CA HIS A 217 7.00 9.60 15.66
C HIS A 217 6.87 8.77 14.37
N LEU A 218 7.45 7.56 14.34
CA LEU A 218 7.30 6.62 13.21
C LEU A 218 5.91 5.97 13.20
N MET A 219 5.15 6.06 14.28
CA MET A 219 3.81 5.45 14.37
C MET A 219 2.78 6.12 13.45
N ARG A 220 3.13 7.24 12.80
CA ARG A 220 2.35 7.74 11.66
C ARG A 220 2.24 6.72 10.52
N THR A 221 3.16 5.75 10.46
CA THR A 221 3.17 4.70 9.43
C THR A 221 2.38 3.44 9.84
N ASP A 222 1.73 3.43 10.99
CA ASP A 222 1.06 2.24 11.53
C ASP A 222 -0.27 1.90 10.83
N MET A 223 -0.56 2.61 9.78
CA MET A 223 -1.63 2.37 8.82
C MET A 223 -1.11 1.90 7.44
N SER A 224 0.16 1.50 7.32
CA SER A 224 0.75 1.10 6.03
C SER A 224 0.08 -0.14 5.43
N GLY A 225 -0.43 -1.06 6.24
CA GLY A 225 -1.26 -2.16 5.77
C GLY A 225 -2.53 -1.66 5.06
N GLY A 226 -3.24 -0.71 5.68
CA GLY A 226 -4.39 -0.05 5.08
C GLY A 226 -4.03 0.71 3.81
N ALA A 227 -2.90 1.43 3.81
CA ALA A 227 -2.41 2.14 2.63
C ALA A 227 -2.12 1.18 1.45
N ALA A 228 -1.51 0.03 1.73
CA ALA A 228 -1.26 -1.01 0.73
C ALA A 228 -2.57 -1.56 0.15
N VAL A 229 -3.57 -1.85 0.99
CA VAL A 229 -4.89 -2.30 0.55
C VAL A 229 -5.59 -1.24 -0.30
N ILE A 230 -5.61 0.03 0.12
CA ILE A 230 -6.20 1.13 -0.65
C ILE A 230 -5.54 1.24 -2.03
N ALA A 231 -4.21 1.30 -2.07
CA ALA A 231 -3.45 1.40 -3.32
C ALA A 231 -3.65 0.20 -4.24
N THR A 232 -3.77 -1.00 -3.66
CA THR A 232 -4.06 -2.24 -4.41
C THR A 232 -5.44 -2.18 -5.05
N LEU A 233 -6.49 -1.79 -4.33
CA LEU A 233 -7.86 -1.71 -4.89
C LEU A 233 -7.94 -0.68 -6.03
N LEU A 234 -7.26 0.46 -5.90
CA LEU A 234 -7.16 1.45 -6.97
C LEU A 234 -6.44 0.88 -8.22
N ALA A 235 -5.33 0.15 -8.01
CA ALA A 235 -4.62 -0.50 -9.10
C ALA A 235 -5.43 -1.62 -9.76
N VAL A 236 -6.15 -2.43 -8.98
CA VAL A 236 -7.06 -3.48 -9.47
C VAL A 236 -8.11 -2.89 -10.40
N GLY A 237 -8.77 -1.80 -9.98
CA GLY A 237 -9.77 -1.11 -10.77
C GLY A 237 -9.19 -0.45 -12.03
N GLN A 238 -8.05 0.23 -11.93
CA GLN A 238 -7.37 0.86 -13.08
C GLN A 238 -6.91 -0.17 -14.12
N LEU A 239 -6.45 -1.33 -13.66
CA LEU A 239 -6.03 -2.44 -14.52
C LEU A 239 -7.22 -3.30 -14.99
N ARG A 240 -8.43 -3.04 -14.48
CA ARG A 240 -9.64 -3.80 -14.79
C ARG A 240 -9.44 -5.30 -14.64
N LEU A 241 -8.85 -5.71 -13.51
CA LEU A 241 -8.56 -7.12 -13.31
C LEU A 241 -9.85 -7.96 -13.27
N PRO A 242 -9.86 -9.15 -13.90
CA PRO A 242 -11.05 -10.00 -14.02
C PRO A 242 -11.29 -10.85 -12.76
N LEU A 243 -11.22 -10.23 -11.57
CA LEU A 243 -11.49 -10.89 -10.30
C LEU A 243 -12.24 -9.93 -9.37
N ARG A 244 -13.10 -10.48 -8.52
CA ARG A 244 -13.81 -9.72 -7.50
C ARG A 244 -12.88 -9.48 -6.31
N VAL A 245 -12.70 -8.22 -5.92
CA VAL A 245 -11.84 -7.85 -4.78
C VAL A 245 -12.55 -6.86 -3.88
N THR A 246 -12.52 -7.12 -2.56
CA THR A 246 -12.95 -6.14 -1.56
C THR A 246 -11.80 -5.83 -0.62
N GLY A 247 -11.55 -4.55 -0.35
CA GLY A 247 -10.61 -4.07 0.64
C GLY A 247 -11.35 -3.52 1.85
N LEU A 248 -10.98 -3.94 3.06
CA LEU A 248 -11.48 -3.40 4.32
C LEU A 248 -10.32 -2.73 5.07
N VAL A 249 -10.54 -1.51 5.53
CA VAL A 249 -9.54 -0.78 6.34
C VAL A 249 -10.23 -0.23 7.59
N PRO A 250 -10.08 -0.91 8.74
CA PRO A 250 -10.50 -0.36 10.03
C PRO A 250 -9.54 0.75 10.43
N CYS A 251 -10.00 2.01 10.36
CA CYS A 251 -9.22 3.20 10.65
C CYS A 251 -9.51 3.64 12.09
N ALA A 252 -8.46 3.74 12.91
CA ALA A 252 -8.54 4.23 14.28
C ALA A 252 -7.25 4.94 14.68
N GLU A 253 -7.31 5.75 15.73
CA GLU A 253 -6.14 6.35 16.37
C GLU A 253 -6.08 5.82 17.81
N ASN A 254 -4.99 5.13 18.17
CA ASN A 254 -4.78 4.66 19.53
C ASN A 254 -4.12 5.75 20.37
N HIS A 255 -4.89 6.38 21.24
CA HIS A 255 -4.44 7.55 21.99
C HIS A 255 -4.76 7.46 23.48
N VAL A 256 -4.01 8.20 24.29
CA VAL A 256 -4.20 8.29 25.74
C VAL A 256 -5.21 9.39 26.06
N SER A 257 -6.25 9.02 26.80
CA SER A 257 -7.20 10.01 27.37
C SER A 257 -7.97 9.39 28.55
N GLY A 258 -8.83 10.18 29.18
CA GLY A 258 -9.75 9.66 30.21
C GLY A 258 -10.80 8.68 29.70
N ALA A 259 -11.00 8.60 28.38
CA ALA A 259 -11.93 7.66 27.72
C ALA A 259 -11.23 6.44 27.11
N ALA A 260 -9.89 6.35 27.20
CA ALA A 260 -9.13 5.23 26.61
C ALA A 260 -9.45 3.91 27.32
N TYR A 261 -9.49 2.82 26.56
CA TYR A 261 -9.56 1.46 27.12
C TYR A 261 -8.28 1.12 27.88
N ARG A 262 -8.37 0.14 28.77
CA ARG A 262 -7.33 -0.14 29.78
C ARG A 262 -6.93 -1.62 29.77
N PRO A 263 -5.72 -1.95 30.20
CA PRO A 263 -5.40 -3.32 30.56
C PRO A 263 -6.40 -3.85 31.59
N GLY A 264 -6.91 -5.07 31.37
CA GLY A 264 -7.96 -5.69 32.15
C GLY A 264 -9.38 -5.49 31.60
N ASP A 265 -9.59 -4.58 30.67
CA ASP A 265 -10.88 -4.45 29.99
C ASP A 265 -11.17 -5.67 29.10
N VAL A 266 -12.45 -6.00 28.93
CA VAL A 266 -12.89 -7.06 28.02
C VAL A 266 -13.65 -6.45 26.85
N VAL A 267 -13.09 -6.60 25.66
CA VAL A 267 -13.64 -6.10 24.40
C VAL A 267 -14.45 -7.20 23.72
N ARG A 268 -15.66 -6.88 23.26
CA ARG A 268 -16.49 -7.80 22.47
C ARG A 268 -16.35 -7.49 21.00
N GLN A 269 -15.88 -8.44 20.21
CA GLN A 269 -15.71 -8.34 18.77
C GLN A 269 -17.05 -8.46 18.03
N VAL A 270 -17.10 -8.07 16.77
CA VAL A 270 -18.29 -8.07 15.91
C VAL A 270 -18.97 -9.44 15.79
N ASN A 271 -18.23 -10.52 15.93
CA ASN A 271 -18.75 -11.90 15.92
C ASN A 271 -19.23 -12.39 17.30
N GLY A 272 -19.14 -11.55 18.33
CA GLY A 272 -19.51 -11.88 19.70
C GLY A 272 -18.39 -12.47 20.55
N THR A 273 -17.22 -12.82 19.97
CA THR A 273 -16.04 -13.24 20.72
C THR A 273 -15.57 -12.13 21.66
N THR A 274 -15.15 -12.49 22.86
CA THR A 274 -14.60 -11.55 23.83
C THR A 274 -13.09 -11.70 23.93
N THR A 275 -12.39 -10.58 24.04
CA THR A 275 -10.94 -10.51 24.18
C THR A 275 -10.59 -9.70 25.42
N GLU A 276 -9.87 -10.30 26.36
CA GLU A 276 -9.25 -9.55 27.45
C GLU A 276 -8.05 -8.76 26.94
N VAL A 277 -8.02 -7.49 27.25
CA VAL A 277 -6.93 -6.59 26.88
C VAL A 277 -5.86 -6.65 27.97
N THR A 278 -4.74 -7.28 27.71
CA THR A 278 -3.60 -7.31 28.64
C THR A 278 -2.61 -6.17 28.35
N ASN A 279 -2.61 -5.66 27.13
CA ASN A 279 -1.73 -4.58 26.67
C ASN A 279 -2.46 -3.74 25.61
N THR A 280 -2.65 -2.47 25.86
CA THR A 280 -3.31 -1.56 24.90
C THR A 280 -2.45 -1.21 23.68
N ASP A 281 -1.16 -1.55 23.69
CA ASP A 281 -0.25 -1.47 22.54
C ASP A 281 -0.38 -2.71 21.60
N ALA A 282 -1.37 -3.55 21.85
CA ALA A 282 -1.77 -4.65 20.97
C ALA A 282 -3.11 -4.34 20.24
N GLU A 283 -3.32 -3.09 19.88
CA GLU A 283 -4.51 -2.51 19.27
C GLU A 283 -4.79 -3.03 17.86
N GLY A 284 -3.72 -3.25 17.08
CA GLY A 284 -3.83 -3.67 15.69
C GLY A 284 -4.60 -4.96 15.51
N ARG A 285 -4.36 -5.96 16.36
CA ARG A 285 -5.10 -7.23 16.34
C ARG A 285 -6.58 -7.08 16.70
N LEU A 286 -6.94 -6.10 17.51
CA LEU A 286 -8.34 -5.85 17.88
C LEU A 286 -9.14 -5.27 16.72
N VAL A 287 -8.59 -4.27 16.01
CA VAL A 287 -9.25 -3.69 14.85
C VAL A 287 -9.30 -4.67 13.66
N LEU A 288 -8.26 -5.48 13.48
CA LEU A 288 -8.23 -6.53 12.45
C LEU A 288 -9.24 -7.64 12.75
N ALA A 289 -9.39 -8.06 14.00
CA ALA A 289 -10.35 -9.10 14.40
C ALA A 289 -11.77 -8.73 14.02
N ASP A 290 -12.20 -7.48 14.22
CA ASP A 290 -13.52 -7.01 13.80
C ASP A 290 -13.66 -7.02 12.27
N ALA A 291 -12.67 -6.50 11.55
CA ALA A 291 -12.73 -6.43 10.09
C ALA A 291 -12.71 -7.82 9.44
N LEU A 292 -11.89 -8.76 9.97
CA LEU A 292 -11.82 -10.14 9.51
C LEU A 292 -13.14 -10.89 9.78
N ALA A 293 -13.68 -10.74 11.00
CA ALA A 293 -14.95 -11.36 11.36
C ALA A 293 -16.11 -10.79 10.53
N HIS A 294 -16.15 -9.49 10.27
CA HIS A 294 -17.10 -8.86 9.36
C HIS A 294 -16.98 -9.39 7.94
N ALA A 295 -15.74 -9.51 7.43
CA ALA A 295 -15.49 -10.07 6.10
C ALA A 295 -16.08 -11.49 5.95
N VAL A 296 -15.80 -12.38 6.91
CA VAL A 296 -16.27 -13.77 6.88
C VAL A 296 -17.81 -13.82 6.93
N ARG A 297 -18.43 -13.03 7.82
CA ARG A 297 -19.89 -13.07 8.03
C ARG A 297 -20.70 -12.44 6.88
N THR A 298 -20.19 -11.33 6.33
CA THR A 298 -20.94 -10.48 5.41
C THR A 298 -20.53 -10.66 3.95
N LEU A 299 -19.22 -10.72 3.70
CA LEU A 299 -18.67 -10.78 2.35
C LEU A 299 -18.46 -12.22 1.85
N LYS A 300 -18.31 -13.19 2.76
CA LYS A 300 -18.12 -14.62 2.46
C LYS A 300 -16.99 -14.84 1.44
N PRO A 301 -15.75 -14.41 1.74
CA PRO A 301 -14.64 -14.52 0.81
C PRO A 301 -14.27 -15.98 0.52
N THR A 302 -13.76 -16.24 -0.69
CA THR A 302 -13.04 -17.50 -1.00
C THR A 302 -11.59 -17.43 -0.53
N THR A 303 -11.01 -16.24 -0.50
CA THR A 303 -9.66 -15.98 -0.01
C THR A 303 -9.66 -14.71 0.84
N LEU A 304 -9.06 -14.79 2.02
CA LEU A 304 -8.96 -13.68 2.97
C LEU A 304 -7.49 -13.48 3.37
N VAL A 305 -6.99 -12.26 3.20
CA VAL A 305 -5.61 -11.90 3.55
C VAL A 305 -5.62 -10.59 4.33
N ASP A 306 -4.87 -10.50 5.41
CA ASP A 306 -4.64 -9.24 6.09
C ASP A 306 -3.18 -8.77 5.98
N VAL A 307 -3.00 -7.45 6.05
CA VAL A 307 -1.70 -6.79 5.96
C VAL A 307 -1.58 -5.78 7.09
N ALA A 308 -0.55 -5.92 7.90
CA ALA A 308 -0.40 -5.09 9.09
C ALA A 308 1.06 -4.83 9.47
N THR A 309 1.32 -3.63 9.97
CA THR A 309 2.50 -3.27 10.76
C THR A 309 2.25 -3.69 12.21
N LEU A 310 2.20 -5.01 12.47
CA LEU A 310 1.55 -5.54 13.66
C LEU A 310 2.42 -5.52 14.91
N THR A 311 3.70 -5.84 14.75
CA THR A 311 4.61 -5.97 15.91
C THR A 311 6.07 -5.73 15.53
N GLY A 312 6.80 -5.07 16.43
CA GLY A 312 8.25 -4.89 16.31
C GLY A 312 9.05 -6.20 16.31
N ALA A 313 8.46 -7.31 16.76
CA ALA A 313 9.10 -8.62 16.73
C ALA A 313 9.50 -9.06 15.32
N MET A 314 8.71 -8.72 14.30
CA MET A 314 9.05 -9.03 12.90
C MET A 314 10.31 -8.31 12.43
N LYS A 315 10.49 -7.04 12.85
CA LYS A 315 11.71 -6.28 12.57
C LYS A 315 12.94 -6.91 13.23
N VAL A 316 12.79 -7.39 14.44
CA VAL A 316 13.89 -8.08 15.17
C VAL A 316 14.24 -9.40 14.51
N SER A 317 13.24 -10.18 14.10
CA SER A 317 13.44 -11.52 13.53
C SER A 317 13.91 -11.50 12.08
N LEU A 318 13.37 -10.60 11.24
CA LEU A 318 13.52 -10.63 9.78
C LEU A 318 14.20 -9.38 9.20
N GLY A 319 14.47 -8.36 10.03
CA GLY A 319 14.99 -7.07 9.58
C GLY A 319 13.92 -6.21 8.92
N LEU A 320 14.36 -5.26 8.06
CA LEU A 320 13.49 -4.24 7.47
C LEU A 320 13.06 -4.54 6.03
N ARG A 321 13.51 -5.65 5.46
CA ARG A 321 13.31 -5.95 4.02
C ARG A 321 12.54 -7.24 3.77
N THR A 322 12.17 -7.96 4.82
CA THR A 322 11.44 -9.23 4.71
C THR A 322 10.22 -9.17 5.60
N GLY A 323 9.05 -9.43 5.06
CA GLY A 323 7.81 -9.56 5.81
C GLY A 323 7.62 -10.95 6.36
N GLY A 324 7.01 -11.08 7.54
CA GLY A 324 6.56 -12.38 8.07
C GLY A 324 5.25 -12.77 7.41
N LEU A 325 5.15 -14.00 6.93
CA LEU A 325 3.95 -14.56 6.32
C LEU A 325 3.43 -15.70 7.20
N PHE A 326 2.24 -15.52 7.76
CA PHE A 326 1.50 -16.53 8.50
C PHE A 326 0.32 -16.99 7.66
N ALA A 327 0.06 -18.27 7.55
CA ALA A 327 -1.05 -18.77 6.76
C ALA A 327 -1.59 -20.07 7.34
N THR A 328 -2.90 -20.28 7.24
CA THR A 328 -3.58 -21.55 7.53
C THR A 328 -3.59 -22.48 6.31
N ASP A 329 -3.33 -21.93 5.12
CA ASP A 329 -3.28 -22.63 3.84
C ASP A 329 -1.87 -22.50 3.23
N ARG A 330 -1.19 -23.63 3.07
CA ARG A 330 0.17 -23.72 2.56
C ARG A 330 0.26 -23.28 1.09
N GLU A 331 -0.71 -23.67 0.27
CA GLU A 331 -0.72 -23.33 -1.15
C GLU A 331 -0.89 -21.82 -1.34
N LEU A 332 -1.77 -21.18 -0.56
CA LEU A 332 -1.91 -19.72 -0.56
C LEU A 332 -0.61 -19.05 -0.14
N ALA A 333 0.07 -19.55 0.90
CA ALA A 333 1.35 -19.01 1.35
C ALA A 333 2.41 -19.08 0.23
N ASP A 334 2.54 -20.21 -0.43
CA ASP A 334 3.50 -20.42 -1.53
C ASP A 334 3.19 -19.46 -2.71
N ARG A 335 1.92 -19.25 -3.03
CA ARG A 335 1.47 -18.28 -4.06
C ARG A 335 1.81 -16.83 -3.69
N ILE A 336 1.60 -16.42 -2.43
CA ILE A 336 1.95 -15.09 -1.94
C ILE A 336 3.46 -14.89 -1.98
N GLN A 337 4.23 -15.88 -1.56
CA GLN A 337 5.69 -15.83 -1.59
C GLN A 337 6.22 -15.66 -3.02
N ALA A 338 5.74 -16.47 -3.96
CA ALA A 338 6.12 -16.37 -5.38
C ALA A 338 5.73 -15.01 -5.99
N ALA A 339 4.55 -14.48 -5.65
CA ALA A 339 4.13 -13.15 -6.09
C ALA A 339 5.01 -12.04 -5.51
N GLY A 340 5.42 -12.18 -4.25
CA GLY A 340 6.34 -11.27 -3.58
C GLY A 340 7.72 -11.26 -4.25
N GLU A 341 8.30 -12.42 -4.53
CA GLU A 341 9.58 -12.54 -5.25
C GLU A 341 9.51 -11.85 -6.62
N ALA A 342 8.44 -12.10 -7.39
CA ALA A 342 8.23 -11.45 -8.69
C ALA A 342 8.11 -9.92 -8.56
N ALA A 343 7.48 -9.42 -7.49
CA ALA A 343 7.36 -7.99 -7.19
C ALA A 343 8.66 -7.39 -6.61
N GLY A 344 9.58 -8.21 -6.11
CA GLY A 344 10.80 -7.79 -5.42
C GLY A 344 10.57 -7.49 -3.95
N GLU A 345 9.54 -8.09 -3.35
CA GLU A 345 9.21 -8.03 -1.93
C GLU A 345 9.33 -9.42 -1.32
N LEU A 346 10.18 -9.56 -0.32
CA LEU A 346 10.47 -10.85 0.28
C LEU A 346 9.52 -11.14 1.43
N TRP A 347 8.97 -12.37 1.43
CA TRP A 347 8.13 -12.90 2.48
C TRP A 347 8.75 -14.17 3.07
N TRP A 348 8.82 -14.24 4.39
CA TRP A 348 9.31 -15.40 5.10
C TRP A 348 8.14 -16.15 5.75
N PRO A 349 7.89 -17.41 5.37
CA PRO A 349 6.88 -18.24 6.02
C PRO A 349 7.23 -18.44 7.49
N MET A 350 6.32 -18.07 8.36
CA MET A 350 6.42 -18.26 9.79
C MET A 350 5.65 -19.53 10.20
N PRO A 351 6.09 -20.24 11.28
CA PRO A 351 5.43 -21.44 11.77
C PRO A 351 4.03 -21.16 12.33
#